data_2d52759c450471d53e3125cbe3775ca3
#
_entry.id   2d52759c450471d53e3125cbe3775ca3
#
_cell.length_a   1.000
_cell.length_b   1.000
_cell.length_c   1.000
_cell.angle_alpha   90.00
_cell.angle_beta   90.00
_cell.angle_gamma   90.00
#
_symmetry.space_group_name_H-M   'P 1'
#
loop_
_entity.id
_entity.type
_entity.pdbx_description
1 polymer ?
#
loop_
_entity_poly.entity_id
_entity_poly.type
_entity_poly.pdbx_seq_one_letter_code
_entity_poly.pdbx_strand_id
1 'polypeptide(L)'
;MRMIRRAWQQLDHAMIRFMRANGIRALRVALGIVFVWFGALKVAGLSPVGDLVAGTVYWIDPRVFVPLLGIWEIAVGLGLLSGVAMRMVLLFFWLQMAGTFLVLVLRPELAFQRGNPLLLTTTGEFVIKNLVLIAAGLVIGSAIRPGAAERSDETRSGHA
;
A
#
# COMPACT_ATOMS: atom_id res chain seq x y z
N MET A 1 -40.08 -20.88 -7.21
CA MET A 1 -38.63 -21.13 -7.23
C MET A 1 -37.85 -20.38 -8.34
N ARG A 2 -38.33 -20.33 -9.59
CA ARG A 2 -37.66 -19.67 -10.74
C ARG A 2 -37.53 -18.15 -10.59
N MET A 3 -38.48 -17.43 -9.98
CA MET A 3 -38.42 -15.97 -9.76
C MET A 3 -37.33 -15.58 -8.73
N ILE A 4 -37.25 -16.32 -7.64
CA ILE A 4 -36.21 -16.08 -6.60
C ILE A 4 -34.83 -16.27 -7.20
N ARG A 5 -34.61 -17.31 -7.98
CA ARG A 5 -33.35 -17.59 -8.65
C ARG A 5 -32.94 -16.49 -9.64
N ARG A 6 -33.88 -15.92 -10.38
CA ARG A 6 -33.65 -14.79 -11.29
C ARG A 6 -33.27 -13.51 -10.52
N ALA A 7 -33.97 -13.22 -9.41
CA ALA A 7 -33.66 -12.08 -8.58
C ALA A 7 -32.24 -12.16 -7.96
N TRP A 8 -31.87 -13.36 -7.48
CA TRP A 8 -30.49 -13.59 -6.98
C TRP A 8 -29.45 -13.42 -8.08
N GLN A 9 -29.68 -13.93 -9.29
CA GLN A 9 -28.75 -13.74 -10.41
C GLN A 9 -28.61 -12.28 -10.82
N GLN A 10 -29.71 -11.51 -10.82
CA GLN A 10 -29.67 -10.08 -11.12
C GLN A 10 -28.88 -9.29 -10.07
N LEU A 11 -29.08 -9.60 -8.79
CA LEU A 11 -28.33 -8.98 -7.69
C LEU A 11 -26.84 -9.31 -7.77
N ASP A 12 -26.49 -10.58 -8.00
CA ASP A 12 -25.11 -11.03 -8.17
C ASP A 12 -24.42 -10.32 -9.34
N HIS A 13 -25.05 -10.28 -10.49
CA HIS A 13 -24.53 -9.53 -11.66
C HIS A 13 -24.39 -8.03 -11.40
N ALA A 14 -25.29 -7.42 -10.65
CA ALA A 14 -25.21 -6.01 -10.28
C ALA A 14 -24.01 -5.75 -9.33
N MET A 15 -23.84 -6.61 -8.31
CA MET A 15 -22.71 -6.56 -7.40
C MET A 15 -21.37 -6.73 -8.12
N ILE A 16 -21.25 -7.74 -8.97
CA ILE A 16 -20.02 -7.98 -9.75
C ILE A 16 -19.69 -6.77 -10.63
N ARG A 17 -20.69 -6.21 -11.32
CA ARG A 17 -20.48 -4.99 -12.15
C ARG A 17 -20.02 -3.80 -11.31
N PHE A 18 -20.64 -3.59 -10.14
CA PHE A 18 -20.26 -2.52 -9.21
C PHE A 18 -18.81 -2.69 -8.72
N MET A 19 -18.43 -3.90 -8.27
CA MET A 19 -17.07 -4.20 -7.82
C MET A 19 -16.05 -4.01 -8.94
N ARG A 20 -16.33 -4.46 -10.16
CA ARG A 20 -15.46 -4.26 -11.32
C ARG A 20 -15.29 -2.78 -11.68
N ALA A 21 -16.35 -1.98 -11.59
CA ALA A 21 -16.33 -0.56 -11.95
C ALA A 21 -15.62 0.30 -10.89
N ASN A 22 -15.75 -0.05 -9.60
CA ASN A 22 -15.33 0.81 -8.50
C ASN A 22 -14.22 0.24 -7.64
N GLY A 23 -13.95 -1.07 -7.68
CA GLY A 23 -13.05 -1.75 -6.76
C GLY A 23 -11.64 -1.13 -6.70
N ILE A 24 -11.04 -0.86 -7.84
CA ILE A 24 -9.68 -0.26 -7.89
C ILE A 24 -9.70 1.18 -7.36
N ARG A 25 -10.75 1.95 -7.67
CA ARG A 25 -10.89 3.31 -7.14
C ARG A 25 -11.07 3.30 -5.63
N ALA A 26 -11.94 2.44 -5.12
CA ALA A 26 -12.19 2.28 -3.69
C ALA A 26 -10.91 1.85 -2.96
N LEU A 27 -10.18 0.88 -3.50
CA LEU A 27 -8.91 0.41 -2.95
C LEU A 27 -7.87 1.54 -2.89
N ARG A 28 -7.73 2.32 -3.96
CA ARG A 28 -6.82 3.47 -4.03
C ARG A 28 -7.18 4.55 -3.00
N VAL A 29 -8.45 4.89 -2.89
CA VAL A 29 -8.95 5.89 -1.94
C VAL A 29 -8.75 5.42 -0.51
N ALA A 30 -9.11 4.18 -0.20
CA ALA A 30 -8.92 3.61 1.13
C ALA A 30 -7.44 3.60 1.53
N LEU A 31 -6.56 3.16 0.63
CA LEU A 31 -5.12 3.16 0.86
C LEU A 31 -4.59 4.58 1.08
N GLY A 32 -5.03 5.54 0.25
CA GLY A 32 -4.65 6.95 0.39
C GLY A 32 -5.07 7.55 1.73
N ILE A 33 -6.30 7.28 2.20
CA ILE A 33 -6.79 7.72 3.51
C ILE A 33 -5.93 7.15 4.63
N VAL A 34 -5.63 5.86 4.60
CA VAL A 34 -4.79 5.19 5.61
C VAL A 34 -3.39 5.81 5.67
N PHE A 35 -2.77 6.06 4.51
CA PHE A 35 -1.44 6.66 4.43
C PHE A 35 -1.43 8.11 4.97
N VAL A 36 -2.40 8.93 4.60
CA VAL A 36 -2.52 10.29 5.15
C VAL A 36 -2.72 10.25 6.66
N TRP A 37 -3.59 9.40 7.14
CA TRP A 37 -3.88 9.28 8.57
C TRP A 37 -2.65 8.84 9.37
N PHE A 38 -2.00 7.76 8.96
CA PHE A 38 -0.84 7.23 9.69
C PHE A 38 0.37 8.17 9.59
N GLY A 39 0.54 8.85 8.46
CA GLY A 39 1.53 9.89 8.31
C GLY A 39 1.28 11.07 9.25
N ALA A 40 0.03 11.53 9.35
CA ALA A 40 -0.34 12.60 10.26
C ALA A 40 -0.08 12.25 11.74
N LEU A 41 -0.38 11.01 12.15
CA LEU A 41 -0.06 10.53 13.51
C LEU A 41 1.45 10.54 13.78
N LYS A 42 2.30 10.21 12.79
CA LYS A 42 3.76 10.27 12.94
C LYS A 42 4.27 11.71 13.06
N VAL A 43 3.73 12.62 12.25
CA VAL A 43 4.08 14.04 12.33
C VAL A 43 3.65 14.64 13.67
N ALA A 44 2.50 14.24 14.19
CA ALA A 44 1.99 14.69 15.50
C ALA A 44 2.69 14.03 16.71
N GLY A 45 3.59 13.05 16.48
CA GLY A 45 4.23 12.31 17.58
C GLY A 45 3.30 11.35 18.32
N LEU A 46 2.14 11.01 17.74
CA LEU A 46 1.10 10.16 18.33
C LEU A 46 1.10 8.73 17.73
N SER A 47 2.09 8.40 16.91
CA SER A 47 2.14 7.10 16.26
C SER A 47 2.58 6.00 17.22
N PRO A 48 1.82 4.91 17.37
CA PRO A 48 2.20 3.78 18.23
C PRO A 48 3.40 2.99 17.67
N VAL A 49 3.75 3.18 16.40
CA VAL A 49 4.90 2.53 15.77
C VAL A 49 6.14 3.44 15.70
N GLY A 50 6.08 4.63 16.30
CA GLY A 50 7.20 5.57 16.34
C GLY A 50 8.46 4.95 16.94
N ASP A 51 8.35 4.29 18.10
CA ASP A 51 9.44 3.63 18.79
C ASP A 51 10.03 2.45 17.98
N LEU A 52 9.19 1.72 17.27
CA LEU A 52 9.62 0.65 16.37
C LEU A 52 10.49 1.20 15.22
N VAL A 53 10.02 2.26 14.58
CA VAL A 53 10.74 2.93 13.48
C VAL A 53 12.07 3.48 14.01
N ALA A 54 12.02 4.14 15.16
CA ALA A 54 13.21 4.66 15.86
C ALA A 54 14.23 3.55 16.17
N GLY A 55 13.76 2.42 16.69
CA GLY A 55 14.62 1.28 17.00
C GLY A 55 15.19 0.57 15.77
N THR A 56 14.54 0.69 14.61
CA THR A 56 14.99 0.04 13.37
C THR A 56 16.03 0.89 12.65
N VAL A 57 15.85 2.20 12.59
CA VAL A 57 16.75 3.16 11.94
C VAL A 57 17.58 3.90 13.02
N TYR A 58 18.42 3.14 13.72
CA TYR A 58 19.19 3.61 14.88
C TYR A 58 20.30 4.62 14.55
N TRP A 59 20.64 4.80 13.27
CA TRP A 59 21.69 5.73 12.79
C TRP A 59 21.19 7.14 12.46
N ILE A 60 19.88 7.39 12.56
CA ILE A 60 19.28 8.72 12.38
C ILE A 60 18.50 9.07 13.66
N ASP A 61 18.53 10.34 14.07
CA ASP A 61 17.74 10.80 15.22
C ASP A 61 16.24 10.53 14.98
N PRO A 62 15.59 9.75 15.83
CA PRO A 62 14.16 9.42 15.69
C PRO A 62 13.25 10.65 15.68
N ARG A 63 13.64 11.71 16.38
CA ARG A 63 12.89 12.97 16.45
C ARG A 63 12.78 13.66 15.09
N VAL A 64 13.72 13.40 14.19
CA VAL A 64 13.74 13.92 12.82
C VAL A 64 13.17 12.89 11.86
N PHE A 65 13.60 11.62 12.01
CA PHE A 65 13.25 10.57 11.05
C PHE A 65 11.77 10.22 11.06
N VAL A 66 11.15 10.08 12.24
CA VAL A 66 9.73 9.66 12.33
C VAL A 66 8.78 10.70 11.74
N PRO A 67 8.90 12.01 12.04
CA PRO A 67 8.09 13.04 11.36
C PRO A 67 8.35 13.12 9.86
N LEU A 68 9.60 12.97 9.41
CA LEU A 68 9.94 12.97 7.98
C LEU A 68 9.29 11.80 7.24
N LEU A 69 9.31 10.60 7.84
CA LEU A 69 8.59 9.44 7.33
C LEU A 69 7.08 9.70 7.28
N GLY A 70 6.53 10.40 8.28
CA GLY A 70 5.13 10.81 8.30
C GLY A 70 4.78 11.75 7.15
N ILE A 71 5.62 12.74 6.86
CA ILE A 71 5.45 13.65 5.71
C ILE A 71 5.48 12.86 4.40
N TRP A 72 6.41 11.90 4.28
CA TRP A 72 6.49 11.00 3.12
C TRP A 72 5.19 10.21 2.94
N GLU A 73 4.65 9.62 4.01
CA GLU A 73 3.39 8.88 3.98
C GLU A 73 2.22 9.77 3.55
N ILE A 74 2.13 11.00 4.08
CA ILE A 74 1.11 11.98 3.68
C ILE A 74 1.23 12.26 2.18
N ALA A 75 2.43 12.51 1.67
CA ALA A 75 2.65 12.79 0.25
C ALA A 75 2.21 11.62 -0.64
N VAL A 76 2.58 10.38 -0.28
CA VAL A 76 2.13 9.16 -0.98
C VAL A 76 0.61 9.03 -0.90
N GLY A 77 0.01 9.25 0.27
CA GLY A 77 -1.43 9.17 0.48
C GLY A 77 -2.21 10.20 -0.35
N LEU A 78 -1.76 11.45 -0.39
CA LEU A 78 -2.35 12.50 -1.22
C LEU A 78 -2.19 12.20 -2.71
N GLY A 79 -1.05 11.66 -3.11
CA GLY A 79 -0.82 11.18 -4.48
C GLY A 79 -1.79 10.07 -4.88
N LEU A 80 -2.03 9.11 -3.99
CA LEU A 80 -3.04 8.06 -4.18
C LEU A 80 -4.46 8.64 -4.29
N LEU A 81 -4.83 9.60 -3.44
CA LEU A 81 -6.16 10.22 -3.46
C LEU A 81 -6.38 11.03 -4.73
N SER A 82 -5.42 11.86 -5.13
CA SER A 82 -5.52 12.69 -6.33
C SER A 82 -5.48 11.88 -7.63
N GLY A 83 -4.77 10.76 -7.63
CA GLY A 83 -4.54 9.95 -8.83
C GLY A 83 -3.56 10.56 -9.82
N VAL A 84 -2.87 11.63 -9.43
CA VAL A 84 -1.86 12.31 -10.26
C VAL A 84 -0.51 11.61 -10.09
N ALA A 85 0.26 11.54 -11.19
CA ALA A 85 1.62 10.97 -11.21
C ALA A 85 1.71 9.56 -10.57
N MET A 86 0.71 8.71 -10.80
CA MET A 86 0.57 7.40 -10.13
C MET A 86 1.82 6.52 -10.21
N ARG A 87 2.61 6.61 -11.29
CA ARG A 87 3.87 5.84 -11.41
C ARG A 87 4.87 6.23 -10.33
N MET A 88 5.05 7.55 -10.10
CA MET A 88 5.93 8.07 -9.04
C MET A 88 5.39 7.78 -7.64
N VAL A 89 4.07 7.94 -7.46
CA VAL A 89 3.41 7.63 -6.18
C VAL A 89 3.62 6.17 -5.82
N LEU A 90 3.46 5.24 -6.76
CA LEU A 90 3.68 3.82 -6.54
C LEU A 90 5.17 3.50 -6.32
N LEU A 91 6.09 4.18 -6.98
CA LEU A 91 7.53 4.01 -6.71
C LEU A 91 7.86 4.36 -5.25
N PHE A 92 7.37 5.50 -4.78
CA PHE A 92 7.56 5.93 -3.39
C PHE A 92 6.85 5.00 -2.40
N PHE A 93 5.67 4.53 -2.74
CA PHE A 93 4.96 3.51 -1.97
C PHE A 93 5.78 2.21 -1.85
N TRP A 94 6.35 1.70 -2.96
CA TRP A 94 7.17 0.49 -2.96
C TRP A 94 8.45 0.64 -2.14
N LEU A 95 9.09 1.81 -2.24
CA LEU A 95 10.28 2.10 -1.46
C LEU A 95 9.97 2.09 0.05
N GLN A 96 8.82 2.62 0.45
CA GLN A 96 8.37 2.58 1.84
C GLN A 96 8.06 1.16 2.31
N MET A 97 7.38 0.36 1.48
CA MET A 97 7.10 -1.04 1.81
C MET A 97 8.40 -1.83 2.01
N ALA A 98 9.39 -1.64 1.13
CA ALA A 98 10.71 -2.25 1.30
C ALA A 98 11.36 -1.85 2.64
N GLY A 99 11.30 -0.56 3.01
CA GLY A 99 11.77 -0.07 4.30
C GLY A 99 11.05 -0.69 5.50
N THR A 100 9.75 -0.90 5.39
CA THR A 100 8.96 -1.54 6.47
C THR A 100 9.37 -3.00 6.68
N PHE A 101 9.63 -3.74 5.61
CA PHE A 101 10.11 -5.12 5.73
C PHE A 101 11.54 -5.25 6.22
N LEU A 102 12.32 -4.17 6.18
CA LEU A 102 13.68 -4.15 6.71
C LEU A 102 13.74 -4.50 8.21
N VAL A 103 12.66 -4.21 8.96
CA VAL A 103 12.52 -4.61 10.37
C VAL A 103 12.72 -6.11 10.57
N LEU A 104 12.17 -6.94 9.67
CA LEU A 104 12.27 -8.41 9.79
C LEU A 104 13.71 -8.91 9.69
N VAL A 105 14.58 -8.15 9.01
CA VAL A 105 15.98 -8.50 8.79
C VAL A 105 16.89 -7.86 9.84
N LEU A 106 16.68 -6.57 10.13
CA LEU A 106 17.55 -5.81 11.04
C LEU A 106 17.22 -6.04 12.52
N ARG A 107 15.94 -6.30 12.82
CA ARG A 107 15.45 -6.44 14.19
C ARG A 107 14.49 -7.63 14.32
N PRO A 108 14.94 -8.86 13.98
CA PRO A 108 14.08 -10.04 14.03
C PRO A 108 13.53 -10.31 15.42
N GLU A 109 14.24 -9.92 16.48
CA GLU A 109 13.80 -10.06 17.88
C GLU A 109 12.54 -9.22 18.18
N LEU A 110 12.27 -8.15 17.44
CA LEU A 110 11.05 -7.34 17.56
C LEU A 110 9.88 -7.97 16.80
N ALA A 111 10.16 -8.73 15.76
CA ALA A 111 9.16 -9.32 14.87
C ALA A 111 8.76 -10.73 15.23
N PHE A 112 9.68 -11.53 15.81
CA PHE A 112 9.50 -12.95 16.05
C PHE A 112 9.68 -13.30 17.53
N GLN A 113 8.75 -14.12 18.08
CA GLN A 113 8.86 -14.60 19.44
C GLN A 113 9.90 -15.72 19.54
N ARG A 114 10.82 -15.59 20.48
CA ARG A 114 11.86 -16.62 20.77
C ARG A 114 12.67 -17.04 19.54
N GLY A 115 12.83 -16.14 18.55
CA GLY A 115 13.53 -16.45 17.31
C GLY A 115 12.80 -17.42 16.36
N ASN A 116 11.52 -17.72 16.61
CA ASN A 116 10.72 -18.58 15.75
C ASN A 116 9.96 -17.73 14.71
N PRO A 117 10.26 -17.85 13.40
CA PRO A 117 9.62 -17.03 12.36
C PRO A 117 8.12 -17.32 12.17
N LEU A 118 7.60 -18.42 12.69
CA LEU A 118 6.18 -18.73 12.66
C LEU A 118 5.40 -18.11 13.83
N LEU A 119 6.10 -17.64 14.86
CA LEU A 119 5.49 -17.01 16.02
C LEU A 119 5.74 -15.50 15.98
N LEU A 120 4.78 -14.76 15.45
CA LEU A 120 4.88 -13.31 15.33
C LEU A 120 4.60 -12.62 16.66
N THR A 121 5.31 -11.53 16.92
CA THR A 121 4.92 -10.53 17.92
C THR A 121 3.84 -9.64 17.31
N THR A 122 3.22 -8.75 18.11
CA THR A 122 2.31 -7.71 17.59
C THR A 122 2.99 -6.88 16.50
N THR A 123 4.26 -6.52 16.68
CA THR A 123 5.07 -5.83 15.68
C THR A 123 5.22 -6.64 14.40
N GLY A 124 5.58 -7.92 14.52
CA GLY A 124 5.70 -8.82 13.37
C GLY A 124 4.39 -8.96 12.60
N GLU A 125 3.26 -9.08 13.30
CA GLU A 125 1.94 -9.08 12.65
C GLU A 125 1.68 -7.80 11.86
N PHE A 126 2.00 -6.62 12.41
CA PHE A 126 1.87 -5.34 11.71
C PHE A 126 2.69 -5.30 10.43
N VAL A 127 3.94 -5.78 10.47
CA VAL A 127 4.81 -5.82 9.29
C VAL A 127 4.29 -6.81 8.24
N ILE A 128 3.90 -8.02 8.64
CA ILE A 128 3.40 -9.04 7.71
C ILE A 128 2.07 -8.62 7.07
N LYS A 129 1.19 -7.93 7.79
CA LYS A 129 -0.05 -7.37 7.22
C LYS A 129 0.20 -6.41 6.05
N ASN A 130 1.39 -5.81 5.95
CA ASN A 130 1.75 -4.98 4.78
C ASN A 130 1.83 -5.76 3.46
N LEU A 131 1.87 -7.10 3.48
CA LEU A 131 1.70 -7.91 2.26
C LEU A 131 0.36 -7.59 1.56
N VAL A 132 -0.69 -7.28 2.32
CA VAL A 132 -1.99 -6.86 1.75
C VAL A 132 -1.85 -5.50 1.06
N LEU A 133 -1.08 -4.58 1.64
CA LEU A 133 -0.81 -3.27 1.02
C LEU A 133 0.01 -3.42 -0.26
N ILE A 134 0.97 -4.34 -0.27
CA ILE A 134 1.75 -4.69 -1.46
C ILE A 134 0.83 -5.20 -2.57
N ALA A 135 -0.05 -6.14 -2.27
CA ALA A 135 -1.02 -6.66 -3.23
C ALA A 135 -1.95 -5.55 -3.74
N ALA A 136 -2.40 -4.65 -2.84
CA ALA A 136 -3.19 -3.48 -3.22
C ALA A 136 -2.44 -2.56 -4.19
N GLY A 137 -1.16 -2.28 -3.93
CA GLY A 137 -0.30 -1.51 -4.83
C GLY A 137 -0.16 -2.15 -6.21
N LEU A 138 -0.02 -3.48 -6.30
CA LEU A 138 0.01 -4.21 -7.57
C LEU A 138 -1.30 -4.06 -8.34
N VAL A 139 -2.45 -4.20 -7.67
CA VAL A 139 -3.77 -4.04 -8.29
C VAL A 139 -3.97 -2.61 -8.79
N ILE A 140 -3.57 -1.59 -8.02
CA ILE A 140 -3.63 -0.20 -8.45
C ILE A 140 -2.70 0.04 -9.65
N GLY A 141 -1.48 -0.51 -9.60
CA GLY A 141 -0.49 -0.40 -10.67
C GLY A 141 -0.96 -1.02 -11.98
N SER A 142 -1.63 -2.16 -11.93
CA SER A 142 -2.16 -2.85 -13.11
C SER A 142 -3.22 -2.04 -13.88
N ALA A 143 -3.83 -1.06 -13.23
CA ALA A 143 -4.82 -0.17 -13.85
C ALA A 143 -4.22 1.08 -14.50
N ILE A 144 -2.90 1.30 -14.38
CA ILE A 144 -2.21 2.43 -15.02
C ILE A 144 -2.06 2.11 -16.51
N ARG A 145 -2.63 2.97 -17.34
CA ARG A 145 -2.50 2.83 -18.80
C ARG A 145 -1.08 3.17 -19.26
N PRO A 146 -0.52 2.42 -20.21
CA PRO A 146 0.74 2.81 -20.87
C PRO A 146 0.63 4.21 -21.47
N GLY A 147 1.70 4.99 -21.39
CA GLY A 147 1.75 6.34 -21.98
C GLY A 147 1.64 6.26 -23.51
N ALA A 148 1.23 7.37 -24.14
CA ALA A 148 1.11 7.45 -25.60
C ALA A 148 2.44 7.14 -26.33
N ALA A 149 3.58 7.43 -25.69
CA ALA A 149 4.91 7.14 -26.23
C ALA A 149 5.23 5.63 -26.31
N GLU A 150 4.82 4.84 -25.31
CA GLU A 150 5.03 3.39 -25.30
C GLU A 150 4.20 2.67 -26.39
N ARG A 151 3.02 3.20 -26.71
CA ARG A 151 2.16 2.64 -27.78
C ARG A 151 2.74 2.85 -29.19
N SER A 152 3.54 3.89 -29.42
CA SER A 152 4.17 4.13 -30.71
C SER A 152 5.37 3.21 -30.99
N ASP A 153 6.05 2.73 -29.94
CA ASP A 153 7.15 1.78 -30.07
C ASP A 153 6.67 0.33 -30.30
N GLU A 154 5.59 -0.09 -29.63
CA GLU A 154 4.97 -1.40 -29.88
C GLU A 154 4.43 -1.55 -31.30
N THR A 155 3.85 -0.48 -31.87
CA THR A 155 3.38 -0.48 -33.27
C THR A 155 4.52 -0.49 -34.27
N ARG A 156 5.69 0.05 -33.93
CA ARG A 156 6.90 0.00 -34.79
C ARG A 156 7.61 -1.35 -34.78
N SER A 157 7.68 -2.00 -33.61
CA SER A 157 8.34 -3.31 -33.49
C SER A 157 7.51 -4.48 -34.01
N GLY A 158 6.20 -4.31 -34.19
CA GLY A 158 5.30 -5.33 -34.74
C GLY A 158 5.25 -5.38 -36.28
N HIS A 159 5.98 -4.49 -36.96
CA HIS A 159 6.03 -4.40 -38.44
C HIS A 159 7.44 -4.64 -39.00
N ALA A 160 8.37 -5.11 -38.19
CA ALA A 160 9.72 -5.57 -38.60
C ALA A 160 9.81 -7.09 -38.46
#